data_1a06a4aa2ec22f2260f5fe2e427b8589
#
_entry.id   1a06a4aa2ec22f2260f5fe2e427b8589
#
_cell.length_a   1.000
_cell.length_b   1.000
_cell.length_c   1.000
_cell.angle_alpha   90.00
_cell.angle_beta   90.00
_cell.angle_gamma   90.00
#
_symmetry.space_group_name_H-M   'P 1'
#
loop_
_entity.id
_entity.type
_entity.pdbx_description
1 polymer ?
#
loop_
_entity_poly.entity_id
_entity_poly.type
_entity_poly.pdbx_seq_one_letter_code
_entity_poly.pdbx_strand_id
1 'polypeptide(L)'
;MNWRNGTSIVLAAWWLLGMSHAGVTASGKSDNKKKPGGEPALVWPLPPDPPRIRFVTAYFGVNDFKKKNGRWKSMLLGPDQDQHVDRLIKPYGVAAARDGRVFVTDTVARRVFVFDPKGKSVGFIGDSGAGKISKPVGVAVDNAGTVFVADATLKRVFGYSPDGRLAVAIGHDGELQSPSGLALDRERGQLYVADAKKHQVFCYSSADGRFLRAIGKRGVESGEFNFPTNLSVDRQGHLYVADTLNFRIQIFDASGVFVKTIGSQGDGPGHLNRAKGVGVDSEGHIYVADTSFNNFQIFDADGNILLFVGSTGSGAGEFLLPAGLFVDDEDRIYVADQGNARVQVFQRVNPGTTK
;
A
#
# COMPACT_ATOMS: atom_id res chain seq x y z
N MET A 1 -59.10 2.13 -10.33
CA MET A 1 -59.09 1.34 -11.57
C MET A 1 -58.01 0.28 -11.41
N ASN A 2 -58.43 -0.97 -11.37
CA ASN A 2 -57.65 -2.20 -11.13
C ASN A 2 -56.69 -2.51 -12.31
N TRP A 3 -55.57 -3.17 -11.97
CA TRP A 3 -54.97 -4.34 -12.67
C TRP A 3 -53.83 -4.83 -11.77
N ARG A 4 -53.80 -5.86 -11.27
CA ARG A 4 -53.80 -7.30 -10.98
C ARG A 4 -52.58 -8.02 -11.64
N ASN A 5 -51.74 -8.59 -10.79
CA ASN A 5 -51.10 -9.91 -10.75
C ASN A 5 -50.34 -10.49 -11.96
N GLY A 6 -49.14 -10.99 -11.69
CA GLY A 6 -48.43 -11.99 -12.49
C GLY A 6 -47.19 -12.52 -11.81
N THR A 7 -47.34 -13.41 -10.82
CA THR A 7 -46.29 -14.28 -10.25
C THR A 7 -45.93 -15.39 -11.24
N SER A 8 -44.66 -15.64 -11.48
CA SER A 8 -44.17 -16.88 -12.08
C SER A 8 -43.04 -17.47 -11.27
N ILE A 9 -43.37 -18.52 -10.54
CA ILE A 9 -42.49 -19.43 -9.81
C ILE A 9 -41.97 -20.43 -10.87
N VAL A 10 -40.64 -20.59 -10.98
CA VAL A 10 -40.02 -21.73 -11.68
C VAL A 10 -39.38 -22.64 -10.63
N LEU A 11 -40.04 -23.77 -10.42
CA LEU A 11 -39.53 -24.94 -9.69
C LEU A 11 -38.62 -25.73 -10.64
N ALA A 12 -37.38 -25.97 -10.24
CA ALA A 12 -36.51 -26.96 -10.87
C ALA A 12 -36.37 -28.19 -9.95
N ALA A 13 -36.77 -29.31 -10.52
CA ALA A 13 -36.90 -30.61 -9.90
C ALA A 13 -35.55 -31.33 -9.69
N TRP A 14 -35.48 -32.01 -8.56
CA TRP A 14 -34.43 -32.98 -8.21
C TRP A 14 -34.61 -34.28 -9.00
N TRP A 15 -33.50 -34.83 -9.55
CA TRP A 15 -33.44 -36.24 -9.94
C TRP A 15 -32.40 -36.96 -9.07
N LEU A 16 -32.93 -37.80 -8.21
CA LEU A 16 -32.20 -38.87 -7.49
C LEU A 16 -32.14 -40.10 -8.41
N LEU A 17 -30.96 -40.63 -8.64
CA LEU A 17 -30.79 -42.01 -9.11
C LEU A 17 -29.66 -42.63 -8.27
N GLY A 18 -30.09 -43.54 -7.43
CA GLY A 18 -29.21 -44.44 -6.72
C GLY A 18 -28.82 -45.62 -7.61
N MET A 19 -27.58 -46.13 -7.48
CA MET A 19 -27.21 -47.51 -7.79
C MET A 19 -26.05 -47.97 -6.92
N SER A 20 -26.29 -49.03 -6.36
CA SER A 20 -25.72 -50.13 -5.59
C SER A 20 -24.22 -50.38 -5.61
N HIS A 21 -23.82 -50.90 -4.45
CA HIS A 21 -22.56 -51.51 -4.02
C HIS A 21 -21.94 -52.53 -5.00
N ALA A 22 -20.63 -52.44 -5.19
CA ALA A 22 -19.77 -53.60 -5.37
C ALA A 22 -18.42 -53.29 -4.73
N GLY A 23 -18.11 -54.01 -3.66
CA GLY A 23 -16.82 -53.95 -2.99
C GLY A 23 -15.71 -54.61 -3.81
N VAL A 24 -14.57 -53.95 -3.90
CA VAL A 24 -13.29 -54.61 -4.23
C VAL A 24 -12.26 -54.04 -3.26
N THR A 25 -11.80 -54.91 -2.37
CA THR A 25 -10.63 -54.71 -1.52
C THR A 25 -9.38 -54.89 -2.37
N ALA A 26 -8.61 -53.81 -2.56
CA ALA A 26 -7.23 -53.90 -3.01
C ALA A 26 -6.37 -53.05 -2.09
N SER A 27 -5.60 -53.71 -1.21
CA SER A 27 -4.53 -53.11 -0.44
C SER A 27 -3.38 -52.76 -1.39
N GLY A 28 -3.28 -51.50 -1.75
CA GLY A 28 -2.12 -50.95 -2.44
C GLY A 28 -1.51 -49.88 -1.54
N LYS A 29 -0.33 -50.16 -0.97
CA LYS A 29 0.53 -49.12 -0.39
C LYS A 29 0.86 -48.13 -1.49
N SER A 30 0.22 -46.98 -1.48
CA SER A 30 0.64 -45.85 -2.33
C SER A 30 1.79 -45.13 -1.62
N ASP A 31 2.98 -45.34 -2.11
CA ASP A 31 4.14 -44.49 -1.84
C ASP A 31 3.82 -43.08 -2.29
N ASN A 32 3.33 -42.28 -1.37
CA ASN A 32 3.06 -40.84 -1.58
C ASN A 32 4.39 -40.08 -1.52
N LYS A 33 5.25 -40.28 -2.54
CA LYS A 33 6.35 -39.35 -2.82
C LYS A 33 5.74 -38.01 -3.16
N LYS A 34 5.59 -37.11 -2.15
CA LYS A 34 5.40 -35.70 -2.37
C LYS A 34 6.50 -35.22 -3.33
N LYS A 35 6.12 -34.93 -4.58
CA LYS A 35 6.95 -34.13 -5.49
C LYS A 35 7.19 -32.78 -4.81
N PRO A 36 8.41 -32.21 -4.85
CA PRO A 36 8.67 -30.85 -4.44
C PRO A 36 8.17 -29.89 -5.53
N GLY A 37 6.87 -29.70 -5.59
CA GLY A 37 6.22 -28.66 -6.38
C GLY A 37 5.76 -27.62 -5.36
N GLY A 38 6.49 -26.50 -5.23
CA GLY A 38 5.99 -25.31 -4.53
C GLY A 38 4.63 -24.91 -5.11
N GLU A 39 3.76 -24.33 -4.27
CA GLU A 39 2.51 -23.75 -4.75
C GLU A 39 2.80 -22.83 -5.92
N PRO A 40 1.97 -22.83 -7.01
CA PRO A 40 2.20 -21.97 -8.15
C PRO A 40 2.24 -20.52 -7.68
N ALA A 41 3.24 -19.79 -8.17
CA ALA A 41 3.39 -18.38 -7.84
C ALA A 41 2.12 -17.62 -8.27
N LEU A 42 1.54 -16.84 -7.35
CA LEU A 42 0.40 -15.98 -7.66
C LEU A 42 0.89 -14.79 -8.50
N VAL A 43 0.38 -14.69 -9.73
CA VAL A 43 0.84 -13.74 -10.75
C VAL A 43 -0.31 -13.04 -11.45
N TRP A 44 -0.04 -11.88 -12.04
CA TRP A 44 -0.96 -11.12 -12.89
C TRP A 44 -0.26 -10.68 -14.18
N PRO A 45 -0.95 -10.72 -15.32
CA PRO A 45 -2.20 -11.44 -15.52
C PRO A 45 -2.05 -12.93 -15.21
N LEU A 46 -3.18 -13.62 -15.03
CA LEU A 46 -3.20 -15.08 -14.87
C LEU A 46 -2.83 -15.77 -16.21
N PRO A 47 -2.21 -16.96 -16.17
CA PRO A 47 -1.98 -17.74 -17.38
C PRO A 47 -3.26 -17.88 -18.23
N PRO A 48 -3.15 -17.91 -19.59
CA PRO A 48 -1.93 -18.12 -20.38
C PRO A 48 -1.08 -16.86 -20.66
N ASP A 49 -1.53 -15.67 -20.26
CA ASP A 49 -0.80 -14.45 -20.53
C ASP A 49 0.52 -14.40 -19.73
N PRO A 50 1.60 -13.81 -20.28
CA PRO A 50 2.85 -13.70 -19.58
C PRO A 50 2.71 -12.82 -18.33
N PRO A 51 3.21 -13.29 -17.15
CA PRO A 51 3.09 -12.55 -15.92
C PRO A 51 3.89 -11.24 -15.96
N ARG A 52 3.31 -10.17 -15.42
CA ARG A 52 3.95 -8.86 -15.26
C ARG A 52 4.12 -8.48 -13.78
N ILE A 53 3.26 -8.99 -12.93
CA ILE A 53 3.30 -8.78 -11.48
C ILE A 53 3.26 -10.15 -10.79
N ARG A 54 4.04 -10.31 -9.73
CA ARG A 54 4.07 -11.51 -8.88
C ARG A 54 3.89 -11.10 -7.42
N PHE A 55 3.06 -11.82 -6.69
CA PHE A 55 3.00 -11.71 -5.23
C PHE A 55 4.29 -12.27 -4.60
N VAL A 56 4.83 -11.55 -3.62
CA VAL A 56 6.07 -11.94 -2.91
C VAL A 56 5.78 -12.37 -1.49
N THR A 57 5.16 -11.50 -0.69
CA THR A 57 4.89 -11.75 0.73
C THR A 57 3.88 -10.76 1.28
N ALA A 58 3.50 -10.95 2.55
CA ALA A 58 2.77 -9.95 3.31
C ALA A 58 3.35 -9.82 4.72
N TYR A 59 3.29 -8.60 5.27
CA TYR A 59 3.70 -8.28 6.63
C TYR A 59 2.48 -7.97 7.50
N PHE A 60 2.43 -8.56 8.69
CA PHE A 60 1.33 -8.43 9.64
C PHE A 60 1.80 -7.89 11.00
N GLY A 61 3.06 -8.14 11.40
CA GLY A 61 3.61 -7.71 12.69
C GLY A 61 4.81 -8.52 13.17
N VAL A 62 5.10 -8.43 14.46
CA VAL A 62 6.30 -9.03 15.09
C VAL A 62 6.38 -10.55 14.89
N ASN A 63 5.26 -11.23 14.77
CA ASN A 63 5.21 -12.68 14.63
C ASN A 63 5.65 -13.20 13.24
N ASP A 64 5.78 -12.31 12.24
CA ASP A 64 6.16 -12.70 10.87
C ASP A 64 7.56 -13.34 10.82
N PHE A 65 8.43 -12.97 11.74
CA PHE A 65 9.81 -13.48 11.83
C PHE A 65 10.04 -14.48 12.96
N LYS A 66 9.05 -14.70 13.84
CA LYS A 66 9.17 -15.71 14.90
C LYS A 66 9.10 -17.12 14.26
N LYS A 67 10.07 -17.98 14.56
CA LYS A 67 9.95 -19.42 14.24
C LYS A 67 8.63 -19.92 14.82
N LYS A 68 7.83 -20.61 14.01
CA LYS A 68 6.65 -21.35 14.50
C LYS A 68 7.13 -22.40 15.50
N ASN A 69 7.40 -21.99 16.74
CA ASN A 69 7.63 -22.92 17.84
C ASN A 69 6.33 -23.68 18.03
N GLY A 70 6.47 -25.02 18.03
CA GLY A 70 5.37 -25.97 17.94
C GLY A 70 4.21 -25.64 18.89
N ARG A 71 3.02 -26.01 18.47
CA ARG A 71 1.70 -25.89 19.12
C ARG A 71 1.65 -26.19 20.63
N TRP A 72 2.71 -26.77 21.19
CA TRP A 72 2.80 -27.19 22.59
C TRP A 72 3.03 -26.04 23.60
N LYS A 73 3.75 -24.95 23.22
CA LYS A 73 4.01 -23.83 24.15
C LYS A 73 2.79 -22.93 24.35
N SER A 74 1.98 -22.70 23.32
CA SER A 74 0.77 -21.90 23.44
C SER A 74 -0.35 -22.60 24.24
N MET A 75 -0.30 -23.93 24.32
CA MET A 75 -1.27 -24.71 25.10
C MET A 75 -0.98 -24.69 26.62
N LEU A 76 0.28 -24.46 27.02
CA LEU A 76 0.71 -24.43 28.41
C LEU A 76 0.69 -23.03 29.06
N LEU A 77 0.83 -21.95 28.29
CA LEU A 77 0.98 -20.59 28.80
C LEU A 77 -0.24 -19.71 28.60
N GLY A 78 -1.31 -20.22 27.99
CA GLY A 78 -2.50 -19.42 27.64
C GLY A 78 -2.22 -18.41 26.50
N PRO A 79 -3.23 -17.71 26.00
CA PRO A 79 -3.02 -16.66 25.01
C PRO A 79 -2.28 -15.49 25.68
N ASP A 80 -1.14 -15.12 25.11
CA ASP A 80 -0.38 -13.93 25.47
C ASP A 80 -1.33 -12.72 25.45
N GLN A 81 -1.52 -12.06 26.60
CA GLN A 81 -2.38 -10.88 26.72
C GLN A 81 -1.81 -9.66 25.95
N ASP A 82 -0.55 -9.69 25.52
CA ASP A 82 0.14 -8.65 24.77
C ASP A 82 -0.05 -8.74 23.24
N GLN A 83 -0.90 -9.65 22.72
CA GLN A 83 -1.03 -9.91 21.27
C GLN A 83 -1.54 -8.72 20.44
N HIS A 84 -2.12 -7.69 21.05
CA HIS A 84 -2.65 -6.53 20.31
C HIS A 84 -1.61 -5.44 20.01
N VAL A 85 -0.48 -5.42 20.71
CA VAL A 85 0.53 -4.37 20.57
C VAL A 85 1.51 -4.67 19.42
N ASP A 86 1.65 -5.92 19.06
CA ASP A 86 2.71 -6.46 18.20
C ASP A 86 2.30 -6.70 16.74
N ARG A 87 1.11 -6.27 16.32
CA ARG A 87 0.65 -6.43 14.94
C ARG A 87 0.01 -5.16 14.39
N LEU A 88 0.01 -5.04 13.07
CA LEU A 88 -0.72 -4.00 12.37
C LEU A 88 -2.22 -4.07 12.72
N ILE A 89 -2.84 -2.91 12.88
CA ILE A 89 -4.27 -2.75 13.16
C ILE A 89 -4.93 -1.99 12.01
N LYS A 90 -4.37 -0.83 11.66
CA LYS A 90 -4.87 0.02 10.59
C LYS A 90 -3.71 0.69 9.86
N PRO A 91 -2.93 -0.07 9.08
CA PRO A 91 -1.80 0.46 8.33
C PRO A 91 -2.28 1.49 7.30
N TYR A 92 -1.49 2.53 7.06
CA TYR A 92 -1.86 3.56 6.12
C TYR A 92 -0.75 3.88 5.12
N GLY A 93 0.38 4.42 5.55
CA GLY A 93 1.53 4.72 4.72
C GLY A 93 2.55 3.59 4.75
N VAL A 94 3.25 3.41 3.66
CA VAL A 94 4.34 2.44 3.53
C VAL A 94 5.49 3.05 2.75
N ALA A 95 6.71 2.78 3.17
CA ALA A 95 7.95 3.10 2.45
C ALA A 95 8.99 2.00 2.67
N ALA A 96 9.94 1.86 1.76
CA ALA A 96 11.07 0.96 1.92
C ALA A 96 12.40 1.72 1.79
N ALA A 97 13.38 1.35 2.60
CA ALA A 97 14.74 1.81 2.49
C ALA A 97 15.56 0.91 1.57
N ARG A 98 16.69 1.43 1.05
CA ARG A 98 17.60 0.67 0.19
C ARG A 98 18.23 -0.55 0.86
N ASP A 99 18.31 -0.59 2.18
CA ASP A 99 18.80 -1.73 2.95
C ASP A 99 17.77 -2.89 3.04
N GLY A 100 16.53 -2.64 2.59
CA GLY A 100 15.42 -3.59 2.54
C GLY A 100 14.48 -3.51 3.74
N ARG A 101 14.70 -2.59 4.69
CA ARG A 101 13.72 -2.34 5.78
C ARG A 101 12.46 -1.71 5.22
N VAL A 102 11.30 -2.13 5.75
CA VAL A 102 9.97 -1.62 5.37
C VAL A 102 9.35 -0.89 6.55
N PHE A 103 8.92 0.33 6.31
CA PHE A 103 8.35 1.23 7.31
C PHE A 103 6.86 1.37 7.04
N VAL A 104 6.04 1.10 8.06
CA VAL A 104 4.58 1.12 7.94
C VAL A 104 3.98 1.97 9.05
N THR A 105 3.31 3.04 8.70
CA THR A 105 2.54 3.82 9.67
C THR A 105 1.26 3.11 10.02
N ASP A 106 0.93 3.04 11.31
CA ASP A 106 -0.35 2.51 11.77
C ASP A 106 -1.11 3.57 12.58
N THR A 107 -2.25 3.98 12.03
CA THR A 107 -3.04 5.09 12.57
C THR A 107 -3.74 4.77 13.90
N VAL A 108 -3.95 3.49 14.20
CA VAL A 108 -4.57 3.00 15.46
C VAL A 108 -3.50 2.59 16.46
N ALA A 109 -2.47 1.86 16.04
CA ALA A 109 -1.33 1.53 16.89
C ALA A 109 -0.48 2.76 17.26
N ARG A 110 -0.64 3.88 16.54
CA ARG A 110 0.01 5.19 16.78
C ARG A 110 1.53 5.09 16.82
N ARG A 111 2.10 4.36 15.84
CA ARG A 111 3.55 4.14 15.69
C ARG A 111 3.88 3.80 14.24
N VAL A 112 5.16 3.79 13.95
CA VAL A 112 5.68 3.20 12.72
C VAL A 112 6.24 1.82 13.04
N PHE A 113 5.80 0.80 12.33
CA PHE A 113 6.40 -0.53 12.34
C PHE A 113 7.59 -0.52 11.38
N VAL A 114 8.72 -1.05 11.83
CA VAL A 114 9.95 -1.18 11.06
C VAL A 114 10.23 -2.67 10.88
N PHE A 115 9.84 -3.22 9.74
CA PHE A 115 10.13 -4.61 9.39
C PHE A 115 11.54 -4.71 8.81
N ASP A 116 12.38 -5.54 9.39
CA ASP A 116 13.71 -5.89 8.89
C ASP A 116 13.74 -7.34 8.43
N PRO A 117 13.53 -7.63 7.13
CA PRO A 117 13.54 -8.99 6.62
C PRO A 117 14.90 -9.69 6.72
N LYS A 118 16.00 -8.91 6.63
CA LYS A 118 17.36 -9.44 6.74
C LYS A 118 17.70 -9.79 8.18
N GLY A 119 17.43 -8.87 9.12
CA GLY A 119 17.62 -9.08 10.54
C GLY A 119 16.54 -9.93 11.21
N LYS A 120 15.47 -10.27 10.46
CA LYS A 120 14.31 -11.04 10.95
C LYS A 120 13.71 -10.45 12.23
N SER A 121 13.53 -9.14 12.25
CA SER A 121 13.03 -8.41 13.40
C SER A 121 12.01 -7.35 13.02
N VAL A 122 11.23 -6.89 14.00
CA VAL A 122 10.33 -5.73 13.87
C VAL A 122 10.66 -4.77 15.01
N GLY A 123 10.95 -3.53 14.64
CA GLY A 123 11.13 -2.40 15.55
C GLY A 123 9.98 -1.40 15.46
N PHE A 124 10.04 -0.37 16.28
CA PHE A 124 9.04 0.69 16.33
C PHE A 124 9.69 2.07 16.38
N ILE A 125 9.02 3.06 15.78
CA ILE A 125 9.42 4.47 15.83
C ILE A 125 8.22 5.31 16.26
N GLY A 126 8.46 6.35 17.07
CA GLY A 126 7.48 7.36 17.43
C GLY A 126 6.45 6.92 18.48
N ASP A 127 6.67 5.82 19.17
CA ASP A 127 5.77 5.31 20.21
C ASP A 127 6.03 5.94 21.59
N SER A 128 7.18 6.57 21.81
CA SER A 128 7.60 7.14 23.10
C SER A 128 8.52 8.36 22.95
N GLY A 129 8.76 9.06 24.03
CA GLY A 129 9.73 10.15 24.14
C GLY A 129 9.37 11.43 23.37
N ALA A 130 10.39 12.26 23.15
CA ALA A 130 10.30 13.43 22.28
C ALA A 130 10.00 12.95 20.85
N GLY A 131 9.01 13.53 20.21
CA GLY A 131 8.56 13.06 18.89
C GLY A 131 7.58 11.90 18.95
N LYS A 132 6.94 11.64 20.08
CA LYS A 132 5.81 10.70 20.14
C LYS A 132 4.72 11.12 19.17
N ILE A 133 4.31 10.19 18.30
CA ILE A 133 3.28 10.43 17.30
C ILE A 133 1.89 10.06 17.81
N SER A 134 0.88 10.68 17.22
CA SER A 134 -0.53 10.50 17.61
C SER A 134 -1.37 9.82 16.51
N LYS A 135 -1.26 10.31 15.27
CA LYS A 135 -1.93 9.72 14.10
C LYS A 135 -0.99 9.77 12.90
N PRO A 136 -0.02 8.84 12.84
CA PRO A 136 0.88 8.77 11.70
C PRO A 136 0.13 8.35 10.44
N VAL A 137 0.37 9.05 9.34
CA VAL A 137 -0.29 8.82 8.05
C VAL A 137 0.75 8.51 6.98
N GLY A 138 1.45 9.52 6.46
CA GLY A 138 2.49 9.36 5.47
C GLY A 138 3.83 8.96 6.10
N VAL A 139 4.64 8.23 5.34
CA VAL A 139 6.03 7.90 5.70
C VAL A 139 6.92 7.96 4.46
N ALA A 140 8.13 8.48 4.63
CA ALA A 140 9.16 8.46 3.60
C ALA A 140 10.53 8.26 4.26
N VAL A 141 11.50 7.69 3.52
CA VAL A 141 12.84 7.39 4.04
C VAL A 141 13.89 7.92 3.07
N ASP A 142 14.85 8.69 3.58
CA ASP A 142 15.94 9.23 2.78
C ASP A 142 17.12 8.25 2.63
N ASN A 143 18.15 8.68 1.91
CA ASN A 143 19.35 7.87 1.67
C ASN A 143 20.22 7.69 2.92
N ALA A 144 20.08 8.58 3.90
CA ALA A 144 20.79 8.49 5.20
C ALA A 144 20.06 7.57 6.19
N GLY A 145 18.85 7.10 5.84
CA GLY A 145 17.99 6.31 6.70
C GLY A 145 17.14 7.14 7.67
N THR A 146 17.05 8.45 7.45
CA THR A 146 16.10 9.32 8.18
C THR A 146 14.68 8.98 7.78
N VAL A 147 13.83 8.74 8.76
CA VAL A 147 12.41 8.35 8.55
C VAL A 147 11.53 9.55 8.84
N PHE A 148 10.89 10.09 7.80
CA PHE A 148 9.93 11.18 7.91
C PHE A 148 8.52 10.61 8.06
N VAL A 149 7.77 11.14 9.04
CA VAL A 149 6.41 10.69 9.37
C VAL A 149 5.48 11.90 9.47
N ALA A 150 4.43 11.92 8.65
CA ALA A 150 3.37 12.92 8.73
C ALA A 150 2.37 12.53 9.82
N ASP A 151 2.14 13.41 10.79
CA ASP A 151 1.13 13.23 11.84
C ASP A 151 -0.05 14.19 11.63
N ALA A 152 -1.19 13.62 11.26
CA ALA A 152 -2.40 14.38 10.92
C ALA A 152 -3.06 15.03 12.17
N THR A 153 -2.83 14.50 13.38
CA THR A 153 -3.38 15.08 14.61
C THR A 153 -2.48 16.16 15.17
N LEU A 154 -1.18 15.92 15.19
CA LEU A 154 -0.19 16.91 15.66
C LEU A 154 0.09 17.99 14.60
N LYS A 155 -0.40 17.79 13.36
CA LYS A 155 -0.25 18.70 12.23
C LYS A 155 1.22 19.04 11.94
N ARG A 156 2.08 18.01 12.00
CA ARG A 156 3.54 18.13 11.82
C ARG A 156 4.08 16.96 11.02
N VAL A 157 5.26 17.13 10.50
CA VAL A 157 6.09 16.03 10.01
C VAL A 157 7.29 15.90 10.94
N PHE A 158 7.53 14.70 11.43
CA PHE A 158 8.67 14.36 12.27
C PHE A 158 9.69 13.57 11.47
N GLY A 159 10.97 13.96 11.52
CA GLY A 159 12.07 13.19 10.97
C GLY A 159 12.86 12.52 12.11
N TYR A 160 12.99 11.20 12.00
CA TYR A 160 13.72 10.37 12.96
C TYR A 160 15.02 9.87 12.33
N SER A 161 16.12 9.99 13.05
CA SER A 161 17.40 9.39 12.67
C SER A 161 17.31 7.85 12.63
N PRO A 162 18.30 7.16 12.01
CA PRO A 162 18.27 5.70 11.88
C PRO A 162 18.19 4.94 13.22
N ASP A 163 18.61 5.57 14.32
CA ASP A 163 18.50 5.05 15.68
C ASP A 163 17.15 5.37 16.37
N GLY A 164 16.21 5.97 15.63
CA GLY A 164 14.84 6.26 16.08
C GLY A 164 14.67 7.52 16.92
N ARG A 165 15.71 8.36 17.05
CA ARG A 165 15.61 9.63 17.77
C ARG A 165 15.03 10.72 16.89
N LEU A 166 14.24 11.62 17.49
CA LEU A 166 13.74 12.81 16.79
C LEU A 166 14.93 13.70 16.38
N ALA A 167 15.06 13.94 15.08
CA ALA A 167 16.10 14.78 14.48
C ALA A 167 15.53 16.13 13.99
N VAL A 168 14.33 16.15 13.39
CA VAL A 168 13.72 17.36 12.86
C VAL A 168 12.19 17.31 13.02
N ALA A 169 11.58 18.48 13.23
CA ALA A 169 10.13 18.66 13.23
C ALA A 169 9.75 19.80 12.27
N ILE A 170 8.88 19.50 11.32
CA ILE A 170 8.42 20.41 10.25
C ILE A 170 6.95 20.75 10.50
N GLY A 171 6.55 21.97 10.14
CA GLY A 171 5.21 22.48 10.36
C GLY A 171 5.09 23.16 11.71
N HIS A 172 5.41 24.46 11.75
CA HIS A 172 5.13 25.30 12.91
C HIS A 172 3.65 25.60 13.03
N ASP A 173 3.21 26.23 14.09
CA ASP A 173 1.79 26.45 14.39
C ASP A 173 1.02 27.10 13.22
N GLY A 174 0.05 26.36 12.68
CA GLY A 174 -0.79 26.78 11.56
C GLY A 174 -0.22 26.58 10.16
N GLU A 175 1.04 26.17 10.01
CA GLU A 175 1.67 25.94 8.71
C GLU A 175 1.07 24.71 8.01
N LEU A 176 0.82 23.63 8.74
CA LEU A 176 0.11 22.44 8.25
C LEU A 176 -1.25 22.28 8.96
N GLN A 177 -2.24 21.75 8.25
CA GLN A 177 -3.58 21.50 8.81
C GLN A 177 -3.94 20.02 8.87
N SER A 178 -3.56 19.25 7.87
CA SER A 178 -3.79 17.81 7.79
C SER A 178 -2.74 17.16 6.88
N PRO A 179 -1.46 17.13 7.32
CA PRO A 179 -0.43 16.47 6.54
C PRO A 179 -0.79 15.00 6.37
N SER A 180 -0.61 14.48 5.17
CA SER A 180 -1.04 13.16 4.74
C SER A 180 0.10 12.40 4.10
N GLY A 181 0.19 12.31 2.76
CA GLY A 181 1.26 11.63 2.06
C GLY A 181 2.58 12.38 2.08
N LEU A 182 3.66 11.63 2.05
CA LEU A 182 5.02 12.12 1.93
C LEU A 182 5.71 11.51 0.71
N ALA A 183 6.54 12.28 0.02
CA ALA A 183 7.47 11.79 -0.96
C ALA A 183 8.82 12.52 -0.84
N LEU A 184 9.91 11.82 -1.17
CA LEU A 184 11.26 12.37 -1.15
C LEU A 184 11.86 12.37 -2.55
N ASP A 185 12.25 13.56 -3.01
CA ASP A 185 13.23 13.70 -4.07
C ASP A 185 14.61 13.57 -3.42
N ARG A 186 15.14 12.34 -3.47
CA ARG A 186 16.40 11.99 -2.81
C ARG A 186 17.61 12.65 -3.45
N GLU A 187 17.51 12.98 -4.74
CA GLU A 187 18.59 13.62 -5.50
C GLU A 187 18.69 15.13 -5.20
N ARG A 188 17.52 15.77 -4.99
CA ARG A 188 17.44 17.21 -4.72
C ARG A 188 17.32 17.54 -3.24
N GLY A 189 17.22 16.52 -2.37
CA GLY A 189 17.04 16.71 -0.92
C GLY A 189 15.73 17.41 -0.59
N GLN A 190 14.64 17.14 -1.32
CA GLN A 190 13.35 17.76 -1.15
C GLN A 190 12.32 16.78 -0.58
N LEU A 191 11.67 17.20 0.49
CA LEU A 191 10.55 16.47 1.09
C LEU A 191 9.24 17.15 0.69
N TYR A 192 8.40 16.44 -0.04
CA TYR A 192 7.05 16.87 -0.38
C TYR A 192 6.05 16.35 0.65
N VAL A 193 5.13 17.22 1.06
CA VAL A 193 4.09 16.95 2.07
C VAL A 193 2.74 17.33 1.49
N ALA A 194 1.87 16.37 1.23
CA ALA A 194 0.48 16.65 0.89
C ALA A 194 -0.25 17.13 2.15
N ASP A 195 -0.95 18.26 2.07
CA ASP A 195 -1.87 18.71 3.10
C ASP A 195 -3.31 18.65 2.59
N ALA A 196 -4.02 17.62 3.02
CA ALA A 196 -5.35 17.34 2.52
C ALA A 196 -6.36 18.47 2.81
N LYS A 197 -6.26 19.16 3.94
CA LYS A 197 -7.16 20.24 4.31
C LYS A 197 -6.77 21.59 3.73
N LYS A 198 -5.50 21.80 3.44
CA LYS A 198 -5.05 23.00 2.73
C LYS A 198 -5.19 22.87 1.22
N HIS A 199 -5.46 21.66 0.72
CA HIS A 199 -5.55 21.39 -0.71
C HIS A 199 -4.28 21.80 -1.45
N GLN A 200 -3.11 21.53 -0.85
CA GLN A 200 -1.80 21.93 -1.34
C GLN A 200 -0.78 20.83 -1.10
N VAL A 201 0.31 20.86 -1.83
CA VAL A 201 1.54 20.14 -1.54
C VAL A 201 2.62 21.12 -1.16
N PHE A 202 3.20 20.94 0.01
CA PHE A 202 4.32 21.73 0.52
C PHE A 202 5.63 21.00 0.23
N CYS A 203 6.66 21.78 -0.13
CA CYS A 203 8.01 21.28 -0.35
C CYS A 203 8.95 21.88 0.69
N TYR A 204 9.70 21.02 1.37
CA TYR A 204 10.69 21.38 2.38
C TYR A 204 12.07 20.82 2.01
N SER A 205 13.12 21.41 2.54
CA SER A 205 14.44 20.79 2.59
C SER A 205 14.42 19.58 3.54
N SER A 206 14.83 18.41 3.08
CA SER A 206 14.85 17.21 3.95
C SER A 206 15.97 17.29 4.99
N ALA A 207 17.00 18.12 4.77
CA ALA A 207 18.15 18.22 5.67
C ALA A 207 17.82 18.99 6.96
N ASP A 208 17.05 20.09 6.86
CA ASP A 208 16.82 21.03 7.97
C ASP A 208 15.34 21.39 8.18
N GLY A 209 14.44 20.87 7.32
CA GLY A 209 13.00 21.16 7.42
C GLY A 209 12.59 22.55 6.96
N ARG A 210 13.47 23.32 6.31
CA ARG A 210 13.17 24.65 5.84
C ARG A 210 12.15 24.61 4.69
N PHE A 211 11.12 25.44 4.76
CA PHE A 211 10.12 25.59 3.69
C PHE A 211 10.79 26.11 2.40
N LEU A 212 10.46 25.51 1.28
CA LEU A 212 10.94 25.86 -0.04
C LEU A 212 9.86 26.50 -0.92
N ARG A 213 8.71 25.81 -1.05
CA ARG A 213 7.59 26.26 -1.88
C ARG A 213 6.30 25.49 -1.55
N ALA A 214 5.18 26.02 -2.03
CA ALA A 214 3.89 25.33 -2.08
C ALA A 214 3.44 25.15 -3.52
N ILE A 215 2.72 24.06 -3.79
CA ILE A 215 2.16 23.71 -5.10
C ILE A 215 0.65 23.57 -4.93
N GLY A 216 -0.11 24.16 -5.85
CA GLY A 216 -1.55 24.03 -5.93
C GLY A 216 -2.33 24.91 -4.95
N LYS A 217 -3.63 24.83 -5.07
CA LYS A 217 -4.67 25.44 -4.24
C LYS A 217 -5.94 24.61 -4.35
N ARG A 218 -6.98 24.92 -3.59
CA ARG A 218 -8.27 24.25 -3.68
C ARG A 218 -8.94 24.50 -5.02
N GLY A 219 -9.37 23.45 -5.72
CA GLY A 219 -10.13 23.52 -6.95
C GLY A 219 -10.13 22.22 -7.74
N VAL A 220 -10.57 22.33 -9.01
CA VAL A 220 -10.73 21.20 -9.94
C VAL A 220 -9.89 21.34 -11.22
N GLU A 221 -9.35 22.53 -11.47
CA GLU A 221 -8.56 22.79 -12.67
C GLU A 221 -7.17 22.14 -12.59
N SER A 222 -6.43 22.19 -13.69
CA SER A 222 -5.05 21.71 -13.73
C SER A 222 -4.18 22.45 -12.73
N GLY A 223 -3.45 21.71 -11.89
CA GLY A 223 -2.63 22.26 -10.82
C GLY A 223 -3.41 22.65 -9.56
N GLU A 224 -4.72 22.46 -9.53
CA GLU A 224 -5.56 22.62 -8.32
C GLU A 224 -5.89 21.26 -7.72
N PHE A 225 -6.13 21.18 -6.41
CA PHE A 225 -6.37 19.95 -5.69
C PHE A 225 -7.69 19.94 -4.91
N ASN A 226 -8.24 18.73 -4.75
CA ASN A 226 -9.33 18.47 -3.83
C ASN A 226 -8.99 17.26 -2.96
N PHE A 227 -8.54 17.51 -1.73
CA PHE A 227 -8.03 16.54 -0.78
C PHE A 227 -6.90 15.65 -1.33
N PRO A 228 -5.71 16.23 -1.66
CA PRO A 228 -4.54 15.43 -2.03
C PRO A 228 -4.15 14.52 -0.86
N THR A 229 -3.91 13.22 -1.13
CA THR A 229 -3.68 12.24 -0.06
C THR A 229 -2.29 11.64 -0.08
N ASN A 230 -1.80 11.19 -1.22
CA ASN A 230 -0.50 10.52 -1.31
C ASN A 230 0.33 11.08 -2.45
N LEU A 231 1.62 10.88 -2.35
CA LEU A 231 2.63 11.43 -3.24
C LEU A 231 3.62 10.36 -3.67
N SER A 232 4.20 10.53 -4.84
CA SER A 232 5.40 9.82 -5.29
C SER A 232 6.30 10.77 -6.06
N VAL A 233 7.60 10.48 -6.11
CA VAL A 233 8.57 11.21 -6.94
C VAL A 233 9.37 10.19 -7.72
N ASP A 234 9.53 10.41 -9.04
CA ASP A 234 10.38 9.58 -9.88
C ASP A 234 11.85 10.05 -9.86
N ARG A 235 12.72 9.31 -10.57
CA ARG A 235 14.15 9.62 -10.64
C ARG A 235 14.45 10.94 -11.36
N GLN A 236 13.55 11.42 -12.21
CA GLN A 236 13.65 12.70 -12.90
C GLN A 236 13.23 13.88 -12.03
N GLY A 237 12.55 13.59 -10.93
CA GLY A 237 12.02 14.57 -9.97
C GLY A 237 10.58 14.99 -10.29
N HIS A 238 9.88 14.28 -11.19
CA HIS A 238 8.45 14.53 -11.36
C HIS A 238 7.69 14.10 -10.10
N LEU A 239 6.80 14.98 -9.67
CA LEU A 239 5.92 14.76 -8.51
C LEU A 239 4.56 14.26 -8.98
N TYR A 240 4.15 13.12 -8.47
CA TYR A 240 2.85 12.50 -8.70
C TYR A 240 1.97 12.70 -7.47
N VAL A 241 0.79 13.27 -7.66
CA VAL A 241 -0.14 13.63 -6.57
C VAL A 241 -1.46 12.89 -6.74
N ALA A 242 -1.84 12.07 -5.78
CA ALA A 242 -3.18 11.48 -5.71
C ALA A 242 -4.19 12.56 -5.26
N ASP A 243 -4.88 13.15 -6.23
CA ASP A 243 -5.90 14.18 -6.06
C ASP A 243 -7.27 13.49 -5.87
N THR A 244 -7.45 12.94 -4.67
CA THR A 244 -8.43 11.89 -4.35
C THR A 244 -9.87 12.28 -4.67
N LEU A 245 -10.32 13.49 -4.28
CA LEU A 245 -11.69 13.93 -4.51
C LEU A 245 -11.89 14.61 -5.88
N ASN A 246 -10.86 14.69 -6.70
CA ASN A 246 -10.94 14.98 -8.13
C ASN A 246 -10.75 13.72 -8.99
N PHE A 247 -10.64 12.53 -8.38
CA PHE A 247 -10.61 11.23 -9.06
C PHE A 247 -9.48 11.10 -10.09
N ARG A 248 -8.29 11.66 -9.78
CA ARG A 248 -7.16 11.75 -10.72
C ARG A 248 -5.81 11.67 -10.02
N ILE A 249 -4.77 11.42 -10.81
CA ILE A 249 -3.37 11.66 -10.44
C ILE A 249 -2.89 12.85 -11.26
N GLN A 250 -2.33 13.87 -10.63
CA GLN A 250 -1.68 14.96 -11.31
C GLN A 250 -0.16 14.84 -11.23
N ILE A 251 0.51 15.17 -12.33
CA ILE A 251 1.97 15.09 -12.47
C ILE A 251 2.50 16.51 -12.65
N PHE A 252 3.55 16.80 -11.88
CA PHE A 252 4.28 18.09 -11.90
C PHE A 252 5.75 17.81 -12.19
N ASP A 253 6.42 18.75 -12.84
CA ASP A 253 7.87 18.68 -13.01
C ASP A 253 8.63 18.98 -11.70
N ALA A 254 9.95 18.85 -11.71
CA ALA A 254 10.81 19.10 -10.54
C ALA A 254 10.73 20.56 -10.01
N SER A 255 10.28 21.50 -10.83
CA SER A 255 10.05 22.89 -10.42
C SER A 255 8.68 23.11 -9.78
N GLY A 256 7.76 22.14 -9.93
CA GLY A 256 6.38 22.20 -9.44
C GLY A 256 5.38 22.74 -10.46
N VAL A 257 5.76 22.78 -11.74
CA VAL A 257 4.86 23.15 -12.85
C VAL A 257 4.04 21.93 -13.26
N PHE A 258 2.72 22.12 -13.46
CA PHE A 258 1.82 21.09 -13.92
C PHE A 258 2.24 20.55 -15.31
N VAL A 259 2.27 19.22 -15.43
CA VAL A 259 2.61 18.52 -16.69
C VAL A 259 1.36 17.91 -17.30
N LYS A 260 0.69 17.00 -16.56
CA LYS A 260 -0.50 16.29 -17.04
C LYS A 260 -1.31 15.65 -15.93
N THR A 261 -2.48 15.12 -16.33
CA THR A 261 -3.40 14.36 -15.48
C THR A 261 -3.56 12.95 -16.01
N ILE A 262 -3.70 11.98 -15.11
CA ILE A 262 -4.00 10.57 -15.39
C ILE A 262 -5.22 10.15 -14.59
N GLY A 263 -6.08 9.34 -15.22
CA GLY A 263 -7.33 8.87 -14.67
C GLY A 263 -8.43 9.94 -14.69
N SER A 264 -9.64 9.49 -14.53
CA SER A 264 -10.86 10.29 -14.43
C SER A 264 -11.91 9.51 -13.65
N GLN A 265 -12.95 10.17 -13.19
CA GLN A 265 -14.04 9.51 -12.47
C GLN A 265 -14.76 8.50 -13.35
N GLY A 266 -15.01 7.28 -12.83
CA GLY A 266 -15.78 6.23 -13.51
C GLY A 266 -15.60 4.88 -12.85
N ASP A 267 -16.26 3.85 -13.41
CA ASP A 267 -16.32 2.50 -12.84
C ASP A 267 -15.54 1.45 -13.67
N GLY A 268 -15.05 1.81 -14.85
CA GLY A 268 -14.31 0.93 -15.73
C GLY A 268 -12.80 0.93 -15.50
N PRO A 269 -12.06 0.04 -16.16
CA PRO A 269 -10.60 0.04 -16.16
C PRO A 269 -10.03 1.39 -16.62
N GLY A 270 -9.01 1.89 -15.92
CA GLY A 270 -8.41 3.20 -16.19
C GLY A 270 -9.14 4.38 -15.54
N HIS A 271 -10.36 4.17 -15.04
CA HIS A 271 -11.04 5.15 -14.20
C HIS A 271 -10.64 5.00 -12.74
N LEU A 272 -10.79 6.07 -11.99
CA LEU A 272 -10.49 6.15 -10.56
C LEU A 272 -11.73 6.62 -9.80
N ASN A 273 -11.96 6.03 -8.62
CA ASN A 273 -13.06 6.42 -7.76
C ASN A 273 -12.54 6.98 -6.42
N ARG A 274 -11.54 6.31 -5.83
CA ARG A 274 -10.93 6.76 -4.59
C ARG A 274 -9.43 6.44 -4.59
N ALA A 275 -8.70 7.04 -5.54
CA ALA A 275 -7.26 6.94 -5.60
C ALA A 275 -6.64 7.46 -4.30
N LYS A 276 -5.88 6.64 -3.60
CA LYS A 276 -5.17 7.03 -2.37
C LYS A 276 -3.67 6.87 -2.50
N GLY A 277 -3.21 5.67 -2.88
CA GLY A 277 -1.79 5.40 -3.05
C GLY A 277 -1.33 5.69 -4.47
N VAL A 278 -0.14 6.23 -4.65
CA VAL A 278 0.52 6.37 -5.93
C VAL A 278 1.99 6.02 -5.81
N GLY A 279 2.54 5.31 -6.81
CA GLY A 279 3.94 4.95 -6.92
C GLY A 279 4.36 4.89 -8.37
N VAL A 280 5.67 4.97 -8.63
CA VAL A 280 6.23 4.93 -9.99
C VAL A 280 7.42 3.99 -10.01
N ASP A 281 7.49 3.11 -11.01
CA ASP A 281 8.61 2.19 -11.18
C ASP A 281 9.78 2.78 -12.00
N SER A 282 10.82 2.00 -12.17
CA SER A 282 12.03 2.42 -12.87
C SER A 282 11.84 2.70 -14.37
N GLU A 283 10.75 2.22 -14.97
CA GLU A 283 10.40 2.42 -16.38
C GLU A 283 9.33 3.51 -16.57
N GLY A 284 8.85 4.13 -15.45
CA GLY A 284 7.85 5.20 -15.49
C GLY A 284 6.40 4.71 -15.53
N HIS A 285 6.15 3.42 -15.24
CA HIS A 285 4.77 2.95 -15.03
C HIS A 285 4.24 3.49 -13.71
N ILE A 286 2.99 3.89 -13.71
CA ILE A 286 2.33 4.55 -12.59
C ILE A 286 1.35 3.58 -11.94
N TYR A 287 1.54 3.32 -10.66
CA TYR A 287 0.74 2.42 -9.83
C TYR A 287 -0.20 3.24 -8.96
N VAL A 288 -1.49 2.96 -9.02
CA VAL A 288 -2.51 3.70 -8.26
C VAL A 288 -3.36 2.73 -7.45
N ALA A 289 -3.28 2.80 -6.12
CA ALA A 289 -4.18 2.06 -5.25
C ALA A 289 -5.53 2.79 -5.15
N ASP A 290 -6.60 2.10 -5.56
CA ASP A 290 -7.96 2.62 -5.46
C ASP A 290 -8.73 1.90 -4.34
N THR A 291 -9.06 2.67 -3.30
CA THR A 291 -9.74 2.14 -2.11
C THR A 291 -11.16 1.66 -2.41
N SER A 292 -11.85 2.25 -3.37
CA SER A 292 -13.23 1.87 -3.73
C SER A 292 -13.27 0.60 -4.55
N PHE A 293 -12.29 0.40 -5.42
CA PHE A 293 -12.20 -0.81 -6.24
C PHE A 293 -11.49 -1.98 -5.55
N ASN A 294 -10.87 -1.74 -4.40
CA ASN A 294 -10.07 -2.75 -3.69
C ASN A 294 -9.01 -3.42 -4.59
N ASN A 295 -8.31 -2.60 -5.37
CA ASN A 295 -7.22 -3.03 -6.25
C ASN A 295 -6.14 -1.96 -6.36
N PHE A 296 -5.09 -2.25 -7.10
CA PHE A 296 -4.27 -1.20 -7.68
C PHE A 296 -4.24 -1.34 -9.20
N GLN A 297 -4.23 -0.21 -9.88
CA GLN A 297 -4.15 -0.11 -11.32
C GLN A 297 -2.76 0.35 -11.76
N ILE A 298 -2.31 -0.11 -12.93
CA ILE A 298 -1.01 0.21 -13.51
C ILE A 298 -1.25 0.90 -14.83
N PHE A 299 -0.65 2.08 -14.99
CA PHE A 299 -0.74 2.90 -16.20
C PHE A 299 0.65 3.05 -16.82
N ASP A 300 0.69 3.22 -18.13
CA ASP A 300 1.90 3.69 -18.80
C ASP A 300 2.13 5.19 -18.55
N ALA A 301 3.27 5.69 -19.08
CA ALA A 301 3.60 7.10 -18.95
C ALA A 301 2.59 8.02 -19.64
N ASP A 302 1.82 7.56 -20.61
CA ASP A 302 0.79 8.35 -21.31
C ASP A 302 -0.57 8.33 -20.59
N GLY A 303 -0.74 7.46 -19.59
CA GLY A 303 -1.95 7.31 -18.79
C GLY A 303 -2.90 6.24 -19.32
N ASN A 304 -2.45 5.37 -20.23
CA ASN A 304 -3.23 4.23 -20.66
C ASN A 304 -3.15 3.12 -19.60
N ILE A 305 -4.29 2.47 -19.34
CA ILE A 305 -4.33 1.34 -18.42
C ILE A 305 -3.58 0.13 -19.02
N LEU A 306 -2.66 -0.43 -18.25
CA LEU A 306 -1.92 -1.64 -18.62
C LEU A 306 -2.45 -2.89 -17.93
N LEU A 307 -2.80 -2.76 -16.65
CA LEU A 307 -3.21 -3.89 -15.81
C LEU A 307 -3.89 -3.38 -14.54
N PHE A 308 -4.77 -4.20 -13.97
CA PHE A 308 -5.20 -4.05 -12.58
C PHE A 308 -4.91 -5.33 -11.81
N VAL A 309 -4.56 -5.19 -10.53
CA VAL A 309 -4.19 -6.28 -9.63
C VAL A 309 -5.05 -6.21 -8.39
N GLY A 310 -5.71 -7.31 -8.09
CA GLY A 310 -6.51 -7.45 -6.89
C GLY A 310 -8.02 -7.33 -7.10
N SER A 311 -8.71 -7.74 -6.05
CA SER A 311 -10.16 -7.70 -5.90
C SER A 311 -10.49 -7.66 -4.41
N THR A 312 -11.76 -7.48 -4.07
CA THR A 312 -12.20 -7.48 -2.67
C THR A 312 -12.01 -8.86 -2.02
N GLY A 313 -11.30 -8.90 -0.91
CA GLY A 313 -11.09 -10.13 -0.14
C GLY A 313 -9.94 -10.04 0.85
N SER A 314 -9.58 -11.20 1.45
CA SER A 314 -8.51 -11.32 2.45
C SER A 314 -7.37 -12.27 2.06
N GLY A 315 -7.45 -12.94 0.91
CA GLY A 315 -6.40 -13.77 0.35
C GLY A 315 -5.19 -12.96 -0.15
N ALA A 316 -4.11 -13.65 -0.52
CA ALA A 316 -2.98 -13.00 -1.18
C ALA A 316 -3.43 -12.39 -2.51
N GLY A 317 -3.06 -11.13 -2.75
CA GLY A 317 -3.50 -10.38 -3.93
C GLY A 317 -4.94 -9.88 -3.87
N GLU A 318 -5.70 -10.16 -2.84
CA GLU A 318 -6.99 -9.52 -2.56
C GLU A 318 -6.81 -8.37 -1.57
N PHE A 319 -7.70 -7.38 -1.59
CA PHE A 319 -7.59 -6.20 -0.75
C PHE A 319 -8.91 -5.84 -0.07
N LEU A 320 -8.78 -5.14 1.06
CA LEU A 320 -9.88 -4.45 1.72
C LEU A 320 -9.42 -3.06 2.13
N LEU A 321 -9.98 -2.04 1.48
CA LEU A 321 -9.63 -0.64 1.68
C LEU A 321 -8.12 -0.36 1.54
N PRO A 322 -7.47 -0.69 0.41
CA PRO A 322 -6.06 -0.36 0.20
C PRO A 322 -5.84 1.15 0.32
N ALA A 323 -4.74 1.55 0.95
CA ALA A 323 -4.43 2.96 1.23
C ALA A 323 -3.12 3.39 0.58
N GLY A 324 -2.02 3.44 1.33
CA GLY A 324 -0.72 3.82 0.79
C GLY A 324 -0.15 2.76 -0.16
N LEU A 325 0.53 3.25 -1.18
CA LEU A 325 1.30 2.43 -2.12
C LEU A 325 2.67 3.07 -2.30
N PHE A 326 3.70 2.25 -2.36
CA PHE A 326 5.08 2.65 -2.60
C PHE A 326 5.75 1.66 -3.56
N VAL A 327 6.58 2.17 -4.47
CA VAL A 327 7.42 1.35 -5.34
C VAL A 327 8.88 1.68 -5.02
N ASP A 328 9.70 0.64 -4.78
CA ASP A 328 11.11 0.82 -4.47
C ASP A 328 12.03 0.80 -5.71
N ASP A 329 13.33 1.03 -5.48
CA ASP A 329 14.35 1.08 -6.54
C ASP A 329 14.55 -0.28 -7.27
N GLU A 330 14.01 -1.39 -6.73
CA GLU A 330 14.02 -2.74 -7.31
C GLU A 330 12.67 -3.12 -7.93
N ASP A 331 11.78 -2.15 -8.14
CA ASP A 331 10.43 -2.31 -8.69
C ASP A 331 9.55 -3.27 -7.86
N ARG A 332 9.75 -3.32 -6.53
CA ARG A 332 8.83 -3.96 -5.61
C ARG A 332 7.72 -2.98 -5.22
N ILE A 333 6.50 -3.47 -5.28
CA ILE A 333 5.29 -2.70 -4.99
C ILE A 333 4.80 -3.10 -3.61
N TYR A 334 4.68 -2.13 -2.71
CA TYR A 334 4.19 -2.29 -1.34
C TYR A 334 2.83 -1.62 -1.24
N VAL A 335 1.82 -2.36 -0.78
CA VAL A 335 0.44 -1.85 -0.65
C VAL A 335 -0.04 -2.03 0.79
N ALA A 336 -0.38 -0.93 1.45
CA ALA A 336 -1.02 -0.96 2.77
C ALA A 336 -2.48 -1.39 2.61
N ASP A 337 -2.77 -2.64 2.95
CA ASP A 337 -4.08 -3.27 2.91
C ASP A 337 -4.78 -3.06 4.26
N GLN A 338 -5.39 -1.88 4.39
CA GLN A 338 -5.82 -1.31 5.65
C GLN A 338 -6.88 -2.15 6.36
N GLY A 339 -7.88 -2.65 5.63
CA GLY A 339 -8.98 -3.43 6.19
C GLY A 339 -8.56 -4.85 6.58
N ASN A 340 -7.48 -5.38 5.97
CA ASN A 340 -6.92 -6.69 6.32
C ASN A 340 -5.74 -6.58 7.30
N ALA A 341 -5.42 -5.39 7.79
CA ALA A 341 -4.37 -5.14 8.79
C ALA A 341 -3.01 -5.71 8.37
N ARG A 342 -2.58 -5.47 7.13
CA ARG A 342 -1.33 -5.99 6.55
C ARG A 342 -0.73 -5.04 5.51
N VAL A 343 0.52 -5.28 5.14
CA VAL A 343 1.13 -4.74 3.93
C VAL A 343 1.43 -5.90 3.00
N GLN A 344 0.96 -5.84 1.77
CA GLN A 344 1.28 -6.82 0.73
C GLN A 344 2.42 -6.32 -0.14
N VAL A 345 3.31 -7.23 -0.54
CA VAL A 345 4.48 -6.94 -1.37
C VAL A 345 4.38 -7.73 -2.66
N PHE A 346 4.53 -7.01 -3.76
CA PHE A 346 4.56 -7.57 -5.10
C PHE A 346 5.88 -7.21 -5.78
N GLN A 347 6.23 -7.96 -6.80
CA GLN A 347 7.38 -7.71 -7.65
C GLN A 347 6.93 -7.55 -9.09
N ARG A 348 7.38 -6.48 -9.73
CA ARG A 348 7.28 -6.36 -11.18
C ARG A 348 8.18 -7.41 -11.84
N VAL A 349 7.67 -8.08 -12.85
CA VAL A 349 8.37 -9.13 -13.60
C VAL A 349 8.46 -8.70 -15.06
N ASN A 350 9.64 -8.70 -15.62
CA ASN A 350 9.80 -8.43 -17.05
C ASN A 350 9.45 -9.69 -17.84
N PRO A 351 8.54 -9.60 -18.84
CA PRO A 351 8.27 -10.73 -19.73
C PRO A 351 9.56 -11.12 -20.46
N GLY A 352 10.10 -12.30 -20.19
CA GLY A 352 11.34 -12.80 -20.82
C GLY A 352 12.46 -13.17 -19.84
N THR A 353 12.35 -12.86 -18.55
CA THR A 353 13.35 -13.23 -17.52
C THR A 353 12.96 -14.46 -16.69
N THR A 354 11.85 -15.13 -17.01
CA THR A 354 11.52 -16.42 -16.39
C THR A 354 12.43 -17.50 -16.93
N LYS A 355 13.55 -17.75 -16.22
CA LYS A 355 14.34 -19.00 -16.35
C LYS A 355 13.81 -20.04 -15.38
#